data_69b0b024815e1e6a9882e050e1dcc16f
#
_entry.id   69b0b024815e1e6a9882e050e1dcc16f
#
_cell.length_a   1.000
_cell.length_b   1.000
_cell.length_c   1.000
_cell.angle_alpha   90.00
_cell.angle_beta   90.00
_cell.angle_gamma   90.00
#
_symmetry.space_group_name_H-M   'P 1'
#
loop_
_entity.id
_entity.type
_entity.pdbx_description
1 polymer ?
#
loop_
_entity_poly.entity_id
_entity_poly.type
_entity_poly.pdbx_seq_one_letter_code
_entity_poly.pdbx_strand_id
1 'polypeptide(L)'
;MKFHLIILLLLLSSSCSQNNRDKYSAYESGQKISGKVIKVIDGDTYDLLTDDKKTIRVRMEGIDAPEKGMPYYKVSKNYLGSLCMNQRIEVVKTGEDKYERMLAFSYLSDGSELGHLMIAAGMAWHF
;
A
#
# COMPACT_ATOMS: atom_id res chain seq x y z
N MET A 1 16.18 12.75 -63.11
CA MET A 1 15.09 12.89 -62.17
C MET A 1 15.43 12.05 -60.93
N LYS A 2 15.76 12.72 -59.84
CA LYS A 2 16.01 12.05 -58.57
C LYS A 2 14.78 12.20 -57.69
N PHE A 3 14.06 11.11 -57.49
CA PHE A 3 12.97 11.07 -56.51
C PHE A 3 13.57 10.94 -55.13
N HIS A 4 13.45 12.00 -54.34
CA HIS A 4 13.77 11.94 -52.89
C HIS A 4 12.56 11.39 -52.18
N LEU A 5 12.64 10.12 -51.76
CA LEU A 5 11.67 9.50 -50.91
C LEU A 5 11.89 10.00 -49.50
N ILE A 6 11.08 10.97 -49.07
CA ILE A 6 11.04 11.42 -47.69
C ILE A 6 10.28 10.38 -46.90
N ILE A 7 11.01 9.53 -46.19
CA ILE A 7 10.42 8.62 -45.20
C ILE A 7 10.13 9.47 -43.98
N LEU A 8 8.88 9.85 -43.84
CA LEU A 8 8.35 10.50 -42.62
C LEU A 8 8.25 9.44 -41.54
N LEU A 9 9.27 9.37 -40.68
CA LEU A 9 9.28 8.51 -39.49
C LEU A 9 8.31 9.08 -38.46
N LEU A 10 7.06 8.61 -38.47
CA LEU A 10 6.08 8.86 -37.44
C LEU A 10 6.57 8.15 -36.16
N LEU A 11 7.25 8.88 -35.30
CA LEU A 11 7.46 8.49 -33.91
C LEU A 11 6.10 8.51 -33.21
N LEU A 12 5.45 7.36 -33.21
CA LEU A 12 4.35 7.09 -32.29
C LEU A 12 4.95 7.07 -30.88
N SER A 13 4.92 8.22 -30.22
CA SER A 13 5.09 8.28 -28.78
C SER A 13 3.91 7.54 -28.15
N SER A 14 4.09 6.23 -27.94
CA SER A 14 3.24 5.46 -27.03
C SER A 14 3.40 6.08 -25.65
N SER A 15 2.53 7.02 -25.32
CA SER A 15 2.29 7.43 -23.97
C SER A 15 1.71 6.23 -23.24
N CYS A 16 2.61 5.41 -22.68
CA CYS A 16 2.24 4.33 -21.79
C CYS A 16 1.70 4.99 -20.52
N SER A 17 0.41 5.21 -20.47
CA SER A 17 -0.30 5.41 -19.22
C SER A 17 -0.12 4.10 -18.45
N GLN A 18 0.94 4.04 -17.64
CA GLN A 18 1.14 2.94 -16.70
C GLN A 18 -0.04 2.97 -15.73
N ASN A 19 -1.00 2.13 -16.02
CA ASN A 19 -2.18 1.92 -15.22
C ASN A 19 -1.71 1.44 -13.83
N ASN A 20 -2.19 2.05 -12.76
CA ASN A 20 -1.84 1.71 -11.38
C ASN A 20 -2.01 0.21 -11.04
N ARG A 21 -2.70 -0.54 -11.87
CA ARG A 21 -2.86 -2.00 -11.76
C ARG A 21 -1.54 -2.75 -11.80
N ASP A 22 -0.56 -2.28 -12.57
CA ASP A 22 0.74 -2.95 -12.72
C ASP A 22 1.60 -2.85 -11.45
N LYS A 23 1.28 -1.89 -10.59
CA LYS A 23 2.03 -1.59 -9.37
C LYS A 23 1.92 -2.69 -8.31
N TYR A 24 0.77 -3.33 -8.21
CA TYR A 24 0.46 -4.36 -7.21
C TYR A 24 0.57 -5.77 -7.76
N SER A 25 0.40 -5.95 -9.07
CA SER A 25 0.58 -7.23 -9.75
C SER A 25 2.04 -7.72 -9.73
N ALA A 26 2.98 -6.82 -9.45
CA ALA A 26 4.39 -7.17 -9.29
C ALA A 26 4.67 -8.07 -8.07
N TYR A 27 3.72 -8.19 -7.13
CA TYR A 27 3.88 -8.99 -5.92
C TYR A 27 2.85 -10.12 -5.89
N GLU A 28 3.30 -11.33 -5.61
CA GLU A 28 2.43 -12.51 -5.51
C GLU A 28 1.78 -12.61 -4.13
N SER A 29 0.64 -13.31 -4.05
CA SER A 29 0.03 -13.65 -2.77
C SER A 29 0.98 -14.53 -1.95
N GLY A 30 1.12 -14.22 -0.65
CA GLY A 30 2.08 -14.84 0.25
C GLY A 30 3.49 -14.26 0.20
N GLN A 31 3.77 -13.37 -0.75
CA GLN A 31 5.07 -12.70 -0.82
C GLN A 31 5.28 -11.74 0.35
N LYS A 32 6.49 -11.78 0.91
CA LYS A 32 6.96 -10.83 1.91
C LYS A 32 7.58 -9.61 1.24
N ILE A 33 7.17 -8.45 1.70
CA ILE A 33 7.63 -7.16 1.17
C ILE A 33 8.08 -6.33 2.36
N SER A 34 9.30 -5.83 2.31
CA SER A 34 9.85 -4.95 3.35
C SER A 34 9.86 -3.50 2.88
N GLY A 35 9.68 -2.59 3.79
CA GLY A 35 9.70 -1.17 3.49
C GLY A 35 9.50 -0.30 4.72
N LYS A 36 9.43 1.01 4.50
CA LYS A 36 9.21 2.02 5.53
C LYS A 36 7.81 2.60 5.43
N VAL A 37 7.10 2.69 6.53
CA VAL A 37 5.82 3.40 6.58
C VAL A 37 6.07 4.91 6.46
N ILE A 38 5.51 5.52 5.41
CA ILE A 38 5.73 6.94 5.11
C ILE A 38 4.49 7.81 5.35
N LYS A 39 3.32 7.20 5.49
CA LYS A 39 2.06 7.91 5.74
C LYS A 39 1.02 6.97 6.34
N VAL A 40 0.31 7.42 7.34
CA VAL A 40 -0.87 6.73 7.88
C VAL A 40 -2.13 7.44 7.37
N ILE A 41 -3.06 6.70 6.80
CA ILE A 41 -4.31 7.20 6.23
C ILE A 41 -5.43 7.18 7.27
N ASP A 42 -5.62 6.03 7.92
CA ASP A 42 -6.54 5.77 9.01
C ASP A 42 -6.03 4.59 9.87
N GLY A 43 -6.84 4.07 10.78
CA GLY A 43 -6.41 3.03 11.72
C GLY A 43 -6.18 1.64 11.11
N ASP A 44 -6.44 1.44 9.82
CA ASP A 44 -6.24 0.17 9.12
C ASP A 44 -5.53 0.30 7.77
N THR A 45 -5.12 1.52 7.39
CA THR A 45 -4.56 1.81 6.07
C THR A 45 -3.37 2.76 6.15
N TYR A 46 -2.30 2.42 5.46
CA TYR A 46 -1.09 3.25 5.40
C TYR A 46 -0.37 3.10 4.05
N ASP A 47 0.55 4.01 3.78
CA ASP A 47 1.44 3.96 2.62
C ASP A 47 2.83 3.44 3.04
N LEU A 48 3.30 2.43 2.33
CA LEU A 48 4.60 1.79 2.50
C LEU A 48 5.51 2.16 1.32
N LEU A 49 6.70 2.68 1.61
CA LEU A 49 7.78 2.80 0.64
C LEU A 49 8.61 1.52 0.70
N THR A 50 8.48 0.69 -0.33
CA THR A 50 9.17 -0.59 -0.42
C THR A 50 10.67 -0.44 -0.64
N ASP A 51 11.44 -1.48 -0.37
CA ASP A 51 12.90 -1.46 -0.59
C ASP A 51 13.26 -1.29 -2.06
N ASP A 52 12.42 -1.74 -2.98
CA ASP A 52 12.55 -1.52 -4.43
C ASP A 52 11.98 -0.16 -4.90
N LYS A 53 11.76 0.78 -3.97
CA LYS A 53 11.39 2.18 -4.23
C LYS A 53 9.99 2.37 -4.84
N LYS A 54 9.06 1.49 -4.53
CA LYS A 54 7.64 1.66 -4.87
C LYS A 54 6.86 2.14 -3.65
N THR A 55 5.92 3.05 -3.85
CA THR A 55 4.95 3.41 -2.82
C THR A 55 3.68 2.62 -3.03
N ILE A 56 3.32 1.77 -2.07
CA ILE A 56 2.11 0.97 -2.10
C ILE A 56 1.18 1.35 -0.96
N ARG A 57 -0.12 1.38 -1.22
CA ARG A 57 -1.13 1.55 -0.18
C ARG A 57 -1.53 0.20 0.36
N VAL A 58 -1.31 0.00 1.65
CA VAL A 58 -1.61 -1.25 2.36
C VAL A 58 -2.88 -1.05 3.17
N ARG A 59 -3.84 -1.96 2.97
CA ARG A 59 -5.02 -2.18 3.82
C ARG A 59 -4.77 -3.41 4.66
N MET A 60 -4.72 -3.26 5.98
CA MET A 60 -4.42 -4.39 6.86
C MET A 60 -5.54 -5.43 6.81
N GLU A 61 -5.13 -6.68 6.62
CA GLU A 61 -6.02 -7.83 6.49
C GLU A 61 -6.74 -8.13 7.80
N GLY A 62 -8.03 -8.49 7.71
CA GLY A 62 -8.82 -9.04 8.80
C GLY A 62 -9.27 -8.05 9.87
N ILE A 63 -8.97 -6.77 9.74
CA ILE A 63 -9.43 -5.74 10.68
C ILE A 63 -10.18 -4.62 9.97
N ASP A 64 -10.95 -3.89 10.74
CA ASP A 64 -11.60 -2.65 10.32
C ASP A 64 -11.43 -1.59 11.42
N ALA A 65 -11.30 -0.33 11.03
CA ALA A 65 -11.11 0.80 11.92
C ALA A 65 -12.09 1.93 11.58
N PRO A 66 -12.31 2.89 12.50
CA PRO A 66 -13.20 4.01 12.22
C PRO A 66 -12.76 4.81 10.99
N GLU A 67 -13.69 5.02 10.06
CA GLU A 67 -13.49 5.82 8.87
C GLU A 67 -13.51 7.32 9.18
N LYS A 68 -12.93 8.12 8.27
CA LYS A 68 -12.93 9.57 8.38
C LYS A 68 -14.35 10.11 8.56
N GLY A 69 -14.53 10.97 9.55
CA GLY A 69 -15.82 11.54 9.95
C GLY A 69 -16.56 10.74 11.02
N MET A 70 -16.10 9.52 11.34
CA MET A 70 -16.66 8.71 12.42
C MET A 70 -16.01 9.03 13.77
N PRO A 71 -16.71 8.77 14.89
CA PRO A 71 -16.10 8.82 16.22
C PRO A 71 -14.83 7.94 16.29
N TYR A 72 -13.84 8.39 17.05
CA TYR A 72 -12.55 7.69 17.25
C TYR A 72 -11.65 7.57 16.01
N TYR A 73 -12.01 8.12 14.88
CA TYR A 73 -11.16 8.10 13.67
C TYR A 73 -9.76 8.64 13.95
N LYS A 74 -9.65 9.83 14.54
CA LYS A 74 -8.36 10.46 14.84
C LYS A 74 -7.54 9.67 15.84
N VAL A 75 -8.19 9.13 16.87
CA VAL A 75 -7.54 8.35 17.92
C VAL A 75 -6.96 7.06 17.35
N SER A 76 -7.75 6.33 16.58
CA SER A 76 -7.32 5.10 15.91
C SER A 76 -6.17 5.37 14.94
N LYS A 77 -6.31 6.37 14.08
CA LYS A 77 -5.25 6.77 13.13
C LYS A 77 -3.94 7.15 13.85
N ASN A 78 -4.03 7.96 14.88
CA ASN A 78 -2.86 8.41 15.63
C ASN A 78 -2.20 7.25 16.38
N TYR A 79 -2.97 6.31 16.87
CA TYR A 79 -2.43 5.12 17.53
C TYR A 79 -1.64 4.24 16.54
N LEU A 80 -2.19 3.98 15.36
CA LEU A 80 -1.44 3.27 14.31
C LEU A 80 -0.14 4.03 13.97
N GLY A 81 -0.22 5.35 13.83
CA GLY A 81 0.96 6.19 13.58
C GLY A 81 2.02 6.05 14.65
N SER A 82 1.62 5.99 15.94
CA SER A 82 2.54 5.79 17.06
C SER A 82 3.26 4.44 17.03
N LEU A 83 2.63 3.42 16.44
CA LEU A 83 3.21 2.09 16.33
C LEU A 83 4.19 1.96 15.17
N CYS A 84 3.87 2.56 14.02
CA CYS A 84 4.58 2.20 12.77
C CYS A 84 5.09 3.37 11.93
N MET A 85 4.69 4.62 12.20
CA MET A 85 5.13 5.74 11.38
C MET A 85 6.65 5.86 11.35
N ASN A 86 7.23 5.98 10.15
CA ASN A 86 8.68 5.98 9.91
C ASN A 86 9.41 4.69 10.32
N GLN A 87 8.69 3.64 10.67
CA GLN A 87 9.26 2.34 11.02
C GLN A 87 9.44 1.48 9.77
N ARG A 88 10.50 0.68 9.78
CA ARG A 88 10.68 -0.41 8.83
C ARG A 88 9.84 -1.60 9.27
N ILE A 89 8.98 -2.07 8.38
CA ILE A 89 8.08 -3.21 8.63
C ILE A 89 8.15 -4.22 7.49
N GLU A 90 7.66 -5.41 7.76
CA GLU A 90 7.43 -6.45 6.75
C GLU A 90 5.92 -6.66 6.58
N VAL A 91 5.47 -6.75 5.33
CA VAL A 91 4.09 -7.10 5.01
C VAL A 91 4.05 -8.40 4.22
N VAL A 92 3.00 -9.20 4.47
CA VAL A 92 2.72 -10.42 3.73
C VAL A 92 1.44 -10.21 2.93
N LYS A 93 1.58 -10.14 1.61
CA LYS A 93 0.45 -9.90 0.71
C LYS A 93 -0.55 -11.06 0.78
N THR A 94 -1.82 -10.75 0.94
CA THR A 94 -2.94 -11.71 0.86
C THR A 94 -3.79 -11.52 -0.39
N GLY A 95 -3.84 -10.31 -0.92
CA GLY A 95 -4.63 -9.99 -2.10
C GLY A 95 -4.62 -8.51 -2.44
N GLU A 96 -5.61 -8.10 -3.18
CA GLU A 96 -5.87 -6.71 -3.56
C GLU A 96 -7.36 -6.43 -3.48
N ASP A 97 -7.73 -5.20 -3.13
CA ASP A 97 -9.14 -4.81 -3.13
C ASP A 97 -9.52 -4.01 -4.40
N LYS A 98 -10.81 -3.71 -4.53
CA LYS A 98 -11.36 -2.94 -5.66
C LYS A 98 -10.89 -1.48 -5.71
N TYR A 99 -10.27 -0.99 -4.64
CA TYR A 99 -9.72 0.37 -4.54
C TYR A 99 -8.21 0.42 -4.79
N GLU A 100 -7.64 -0.63 -5.38
CA GLU A 100 -6.21 -0.74 -5.68
C GLU A 100 -5.32 -0.64 -4.43
N ARG A 101 -5.80 -1.16 -3.29
CA ARG A 101 -4.99 -1.32 -2.08
C ARG A 101 -4.50 -2.75 -1.98
N MET A 102 -3.26 -2.91 -1.53
CA MET A 102 -2.73 -4.23 -1.19
C MET A 102 -3.32 -4.68 0.13
N LEU A 103 -4.02 -5.82 0.15
CA LEU A 103 -4.40 -6.49 1.38
C LEU A 103 -3.20 -7.25 1.92
N ALA A 104 -2.85 -7.03 3.18
CA ALA A 104 -1.67 -7.67 3.77
C ALA A 104 -1.75 -7.73 5.30
N PHE A 105 -1.12 -8.77 5.86
CA PHE A 105 -0.70 -8.76 7.26
C PHE A 105 0.57 -7.94 7.40
N SER A 106 0.70 -7.21 8.50
CA SER A 106 1.77 -6.23 8.70
C SER A 106 2.50 -6.51 10.01
N TYR A 107 3.82 -6.68 9.94
CA TYR A 107 4.64 -7.08 11.08
C TYR A 107 5.71 -6.05 11.39
N LEU A 108 5.78 -5.64 12.67
CA LEU A 108 6.89 -4.86 13.19
C LEU A 108 8.18 -5.68 13.24
N SER A 109 9.31 -5.02 13.47
CA SER A 109 10.62 -5.67 13.56
C SER A 109 10.74 -6.68 14.70
N ASP A 110 9.93 -6.56 15.75
CA ASP A 110 9.85 -7.51 16.87
C ASP A 110 8.93 -8.72 16.60
N GLY A 111 8.32 -8.79 15.40
CA GLY A 111 7.39 -9.84 15.01
C GLY A 111 5.94 -9.59 15.40
N SER A 112 5.61 -8.50 16.10
CA SER A 112 4.24 -8.14 16.44
C SER A 112 3.45 -7.80 15.17
N GLU A 113 2.22 -8.31 15.08
CA GLU A 113 1.31 -8.02 13.97
C GLU A 113 0.48 -6.77 14.31
N LEU A 114 0.53 -5.76 13.41
CA LEU A 114 -0.08 -4.44 13.64
C LEU A 114 -1.59 -4.51 13.84
N GLY A 115 -2.30 -5.32 13.05
CA GLY A 115 -3.74 -5.48 13.19
C GLY A 115 -4.11 -6.04 14.56
N HIS A 116 -3.35 -6.99 15.06
CA HIS A 116 -3.53 -7.55 16.40
C HIS A 116 -3.32 -6.50 17.50
N LEU A 117 -2.30 -5.67 17.36
CA LEU A 117 -2.04 -4.57 18.30
C LEU A 117 -3.18 -3.54 18.28
N MET A 118 -3.74 -3.23 17.11
CA MET A 118 -4.86 -2.32 16.98
C MET A 118 -6.12 -2.85 17.67
N ILE A 119 -6.43 -4.14 17.50
CA ILE A 119 -7.57 -4.78 18.17
C ILE A 119 -7.36 -4.81 19.68
N ALA A 120 -6.17 -5.22 20.14
CA ALA A 120 -5.85 -5.31 21.57
C ALA A 120 -5.96 -3.96 22.29
N ALA A 121 -5.68 -2.87 21.60
CA ALA A 121 -5.83 -1.50 22.12
C ALA A 121 -7.26 -0.94 22.00
N GLY A 122 -8.19 -1.69 21.41
CA GLY A 122 -9.56 -1.22 21.16
C GLY A 122 -9.67 -0.16 20.06
N MET A 123 -8.67 -0.08 19.16
CA MET A 123 -8.59 0.92 18.10
C MET A 123 -9.10 0.40 16.74
N ALA A 124 -9.38 -0.88 16.66
CA ALA A 124 -9.96 -1.56 15.51
C ALA A 124 -10.73 -2.79 15.97
N TRP A 125 -11.48 -3.40 15.09
CA TRP A 125 -12.22 -4.63 15.35
C TRP A 125 -11.94 -5.65 14.23
N HIS A 126 -12.13 -6.91 14.56
CA HIS A 126 -12.05 -8.01 13.61
C HIS A 126 -13.37 -8.15 12.83
N PHE A 127 -13.32 -8.48 11.56
CA PHE A 127 -14.50 -8.80 10.74
C PHE A 127 -14.32 -10.08 9.95
#